data_ae8e89e210e2e84e2cc7c1070dc60be2
#
_entry.id   ae8e89e210e2e84e2cc7c1070dc60be2
#
_cell.length_a   1.000
_cell.length_b   1.000
_cell.length_c   1.000
_cell.angle_alpha   90.00
_cell.angle_beta   90.00
_cell.angle_gamma   90.00
#
_symmetry.space_group_name_H-M   'P 1'
#
loop_
_entity.id
_entity.type
_entity.pdbx_description
1 polymer ?
#
loop_
_entity_poly.entity_id
_entity_poly.type
_entity_poly.pdbx_seq_one_letter_code
_entity_poly.pdbx_strand_id
1 'polypeptide(L)'
;EKKLNKFIDEVKEKNKIQANKIALVGFSQGSMISLQTALKRKDKINCLIGYSGKILNPKHLEQNIVSRPAIYLMHGDKDQIVPINFLLEAKEFFSKNNYNINTKIFFGCEHRIPTEGLSSGLEFLKKNLY
;
A
#
# COMPACT_ATOMS: atom_id res chain seq x y z
N GLU A 1 8.63 -9.89 4.05
CA GLU A 1 8.18 -10.13 2.67
C GLU A 1 7.83 -11.60 2.43
N LYS A 2 8.73 -12.52 2.76
CA LYS A 2 8.49 -13.96 2.59
C LYS A 2 7.27 -14.43 3.38
N LYS A 3 7.12 -13.97 4.62
CA LYS A 3 6.00 -14.35 5.48
C LYS A 3 4.67 -13.87 4.93
N LEU A 4 4.63 -12.63 4.41
CA LEU A 4 3.40 -12.10 3.82
C LEU A 4 3.06 -12.84 2.54
N ASN A 5 4.03 -13.13 1.68
CA ASN A 5 3.81 -13.92 0.47
C ASN A 5 3.21 -15.28 0.81
N LYS A 6 3.78 -15.97 1.79
CA LYS A 6 3.28 -17.26 2.23
C LYS A 6 1.85 -17.15 2.75
N PHE A 7 1.57 -16.13 3.56
CA PHE A 7 0.24 -15.90 4.10
C PHE A 7 -0.79 -15.66 2.99
N ILE A 8 -0.44 -14.83 2.01
CA ILE A 8 -1.33 -14.57 0.86
C ILE A 8 -1.63 -15.87 0.11
N ASP A 9 -0.62 -16.68 -0.14
CA ASP A 9 -0.79 -17.94 -0.84
C ASP A 9 -1.67 -18.92 -0.04
N GLU A 10 -1.51 -18.95 1.28
CA GLU A 10 -2.35 -19.76 2.16
C GLU A 10 -3.81 -19.30 2.14
N VAL A 11 -4.05 -17.98 2.16
CA VAL A 11 -5.41 -17.42 2.09
C VAL A 11 -6.07 -17.78 0.76
N LYS A 12 -5.33 -17.66 -0.33
CA LYS A 12 -5.84 -18.02 -1.67
C LYS A 12 -6.25 -19.48 -1.72
N GLU A 13 -5.40 -20.36 -1.25
CA GLU A 13 -5.65 -21.80 -1.28
C GLU A 13 -6.79 -22.20 -0.37
N LYS A 14 -6.78 -21.74 0.89
CA LYS A 14 -7.79 -22.08 1.88
C LYS A 14 -9.17 -21.60 1.47
N ASN A 15 -9.29 -20.43 0.88
CA ASN A 15 -10.56 -19.83 0.51
C ASN A 15 -10.92 -20.00 -0.96
N LYS A 16 -10.06 -20.65 -1.73
CA LYS A 16 -10.24 -20.88 -3.18
C LYS A 16 -10.55 -19.58 -3.92
N ILE A 17 -9.76 -18.54 -3.65
CA ILE A 17 -9.89 -17.23 -4.30
C ILE A 17 -8.60 -16.86 -5.03
N GLN A 18 -8.75 -16.00 -6.02
CA GLN A 18 -7.60 -15.48 -6.77
C GLN A 18 -7.08 -14.19 -6.12
N ALA A 19 -5.84 -13.82 -6.45
CA ALA A 19 -5.21 -12.63 -5.90
C ALA A 19 -6.02 -11.35 -6.15
N ASN A 20 -6.70 -11.27 -7.30
CA ASN A 20 -7.51 -10.10 -7.65
C ASN A 20 -8.76 -9.92 -6.76
N LYS A 21 -9.00 -10.83 -5.84
CA LYS A 21 -10.06 -10.72 -4.82
C LYS A 21 -9.51 -10.39 -3.44
N ILE A 22 -8.22 -10.07 -3.36
CA ILE A 22 -7.53 -9.75 -2.10
C ILE A 22 -7.09 -8.29 -2.12
N ALA A 23 -7.35 -7.59 -1.03
CA ALA A 23 -6.81 -6.27 -0.78
C ALA A 23 -5.84 -6.35 0.40
N LEU A 24 -4.75 -5.59 0.35
CA LEU A 24 -3.82 -5.45 1.47
C LEU A 24 -4.03 -4.09 2.10
N VAL A 25 -4.14 -4.06 3.41
CA VAL A 25 -4.23 -2.82 4.18
C VAL A 25 -3.15 -2.86 5.24
N GLY A 26 -2.25 -1.89 5.20
CA GLY A 26 -1.12 -1.85 6.12
C GLY A 26 -0.94 -0.50 6.78
N PHE A 27 -0.41 -0.52 8.01
CA PHE A 27 -0.05 0.66 8.77
C PHE A 27 1.43 0.59 9.12
N SER A 28 2.16 1.70 8.91
CA SER A 28 3.58 1.81 9.24
C SER A 28 4.40 0.70 8.57
N GLN A 29 5.04 -0.19 9.33
CA GLN A 29 5.77 -1.32 8.75
C GLN A 29 4.88 -2.21 7.89
N GLY A 30 3.61 -2.39 8.27
CA GLY A 30 2.67 -3.15 7.47
C GLY A 30 2.47 -2.55 6.08
N SER A 31 2.41 -1.23 5.98
CA SER A 31 2.35 -0.53 4.70
C SER A 31 3.61 -0.77 3.88
N MET A 32 4.78 -0.66 4.50
CA MET A 32 6.07 -0.84 3.84
C MET A 32 6.23 -2.24 3.25
N ILE A 33 5.89 -3.25 4.03
CA ILE A 33 5.97 -4.66 3.62
C ILE A 33 4.94 -4.98 2.54
N SER A 34 3.74 -4.42 2.66
CA SER A 34 2.68 -4.63 1.68
C SER A 34 3.08 -4.11 0.29
N LEU A 35 3.70 -2.93 0.24
CA LEU A 35 4.18 -2.38 -1.03
C LEU A 35 5.24 -3.28 -1.66
N GLN A 36 6.25 -3.66 -0.89
CA GLN A 36 7.31 -4.52 -1.40
C GLN A 36 6.77 -5.87 -1.90
N THR A 37 5.83 -6.43 -1.16
CA THR A 37 5.30 -7.75 -1.49
C THR A 37 4.36 -7.70 -2.70
N ALA A 38 3.38 -6.81 -2.68
CA ALA A 38 2.35 -6.79 -3.72
C ALA A 38 2.91 -6.46 -5.11
N LEU A 39 3.82 -5.48 -5.18
CA LEU A 39 4.35 -5.02 -6.46
C LEU A 39 5.26 -6.03 -7.15
N LYS A 40 5.84 -6.95 -6.38
CA LYS A 40 6.73 -7.98 -6.92
C LYS A 40 6.03 -9.31 -7.19
N ARG A 41 4.75 -9.45 -6.87
CA ARG A 41 4.00 -10.67 -7.13
C ARG A 41 3.59 -10.74 -8.60
N LYS A 42 3.66 -11.95 -9.17
CA LYS A 42 3.19 -12.20 -10.54
C LYS A 42 1.66 -12.11 -10.64
N ASP A 43 0.98 -12.67 -9.64
CA ASP A 43 -0.48 -12.58 -9.56
C ASP A 43 -0.86 -11.27 -8.89
N LYS A 44 -1.55 -10.41 -9.60
CA LYS A 44 -1.87 -9.07 -9.13
C LYS A 44 -2.89 -9.09 -8.00
N ILE A 45 -2.49 -8.55 -6.83
CA ILE A 45 -3.41 -8.24 -5.74
C ILE A 45 -4.37 -7.16 -6.25
N ASN A 46 -5.62 -7.19 -5.81
CA ASN A 46 -6.63 -6.23 -6.29
C ASN A 46 -6.20 -4.79 -6.02
N CYS A 47 -5.96 -4.47 -4.76
CA CYS A 47 -5.57 -3.13 -4.36
C CYS A 47 -4.82 -3.14 -3.04
N LEU A 48 -4.19 -2.00 -2.73
CA LEU A 48 -3.37 -1.84 -1.54
C LEU A 48 -3.62 -0.47 -0.92
N ILE A 49 -3.87 -0.46 0.39
CA ILE A 49 -3.96 0.77 1.16
C ILE A 49 -2.80 0.80 2.14
N GLY A 50 -2.01 1.87 2.10
CA GLY A 50 -0.90 2.07 3.01
C GLY A 50 -1.06 3.34 3.82
N TYR A 51 -1.04 3.20 5.15
CA TYR A 51 -1.09 4.33 6.08
C TYR A 51 0.28 4.51 6.71
N SER A 52 0.78 5.74 6.70
CA SER A 52 1.96 6.15 7.49
C SER A 52 3.20 5.30 7.25
N GLY A 53 3.48 5.01 5.99
CA GLY A 53 4.60 4.17 5.60
C GLY A 53 5.58 4.86 4.68
N LYS A 54 6.46 4.07 4.09
CA LYS A 54 7.43 4.55 3.10
C LYS A 54 7.85 3.38 2.21
N ILE A 55 8.53 3.69 1.10
CA ILE A 55 9.15 2.66 0.27
C ILE A 55 10.51 2.32 0.87
N LEU A 56 10.71 1.04 1.26
CA LEU A 56 11.91 0.61 1.96
C LEU A 56 13.18 0.68 1.12
N ASN A 57 13.11 0.24 -0.11
CA ASN A 57 14.27 0.21 -1.01
C ASN A 57 13.81 0.60 -2.41
N PRO A 58 13.72 1.91 -2.70
CA PRO A 58 13.19 2.35 -3.98
C PRO A 58 13.91 1.80 -5.20
N LYS A 59 15.24 1.74 -5.18
CA LYS A 59 16.01 1.24 -6.33
C LYS A 59 15.70 -0.22 -6.62
N HIS A 60 15.64 -1.04 -5.57
CA HIS A 60 15.32 -2.46 -5.71
C HIS A 60 13.88 -2.63 -6.21
N LEU A 61 12.96 -1.89 -5.64
CA LEU A 61 11.55 -1.98 -6.04
C LEU A 61 11.37 -1.56 -7.49
N GLU A 62 12.00 -0.47 -7.91
CA GLU A 62 11.91 0.03 -9.28
C GLU A 62 12.31 -1.04 -10.31
N GLN A 63 13.33 -1.83 -9.99
CA GLN A 63 13.82 -2.88 -10.88
C GLN A 63 12.99 -4.15 -10.83
N ASN A 64 12.07 -4.26 -9.88
CA ASN A 64 11.36 -5.51 -9.62
C ASN A 64 9.84 -5.40 -9.61
N ILE A 65 9.28 -4.32 -10.13
CA ILE A 65 7.83 -4.18 -10.28
C ILE A 65 7.35 -5.14 -11.35
N VAL A 66 6.51 -6.10 -10.95
CA VAL A 66 5.95 -7.11 -11.83
C VAL A 66 4.47 -6.87 -12.07
N SER A 67 3.74 -6.41 -11.06
CA SER A 67 2.32 -6.14 -11.18
C SER A 67 1.99 -4.75 -10.59
N ARG A 68 0.83 -4.23 -10.99
CA ARG A 68 0.43 -2.85 -10.66
C ARG A 68 -0.97 -2.80 -10.06
N PRO A 69 -1.16 -3.26 -8.80
CA PRO A 69 -2.45 -3.10 -8.13
C PRO A 69 -2.78 -1.62 -7.94
N ALA A 70 -4.06 -1.30 -7.77
CA ALA A 70 -4.46 0.05 -7.39
C ALA A 70 -3.91 0.35 -5.98
N ILE A 71 -3.36 1.55 -5.79
CA ILE A 71 -2.72 1.94 -4.52
C ILE A 71 -3.30 3.24 -3.99
N TYR A 72 -3.54 3.28 -2.69
CA TYR A 72 -3.90 4.49 -1.96
C TYR A 72 -2.96 4.63 -0.77
N LEU A 73 -2.16 5.69 -0.75
CA LEU A 73 -1.24 5.98 0.35
C LEU A 73 -1.73 7.20 1.11
N MET A 74 -1.86 7.07 2.43
CA MET A 74 -2.35 8.13 3.30
C MET A 74 -1.40 8.36 4.46
N HIS A 75 -1.27 9.62 4.90
CA HIS A 75 -0.22 10.00 5.85
C HIS A 75 -0.58 11.27 6.61
N GLY A 76 -0.26 11.30 7.90
CA GLY A 76 -0.41 12.50 8.71
C GLY A 76 0.77 13.46 8.52
N ASP A 77 0.50 14.75 8.40
CA ASP A 77 1.56 15.75 8.20
C ASP A 77 2.36 16.06 9.45
N LYS A 78 1.90 15.61 10.62
CA LYS A 78 2.59 15.76 11.91
C LYS A 78 3.21 14.46 12.39
N ASP A 79 3.37 13.47 11.50
CA ASP A 79 3.97 12.19 11.85
C ASP A 79 5.47 12.38 12.14
N GLN A 80 5.88 12.06 13.36
CA GLN A 80 7.28 12.19 13.80
C GLN A 80 8.02 10.86 13.75
N ILE A 81 7.29 9.76 13.57
CA ILE A 81 7.89 8.42 13.47
C ILE A 81 8.32 8.15 12.01
N VAL A 82 7.39 8.39 11.07
CA VAL A 82 7.67 8.32 9.64
C VAL A 82 7.27 9.68 9.06
N PRO A 83 8.22 10.61 8.91
CA PRO A 83 7.92 11.96 8.42
C PRO A 83 7.20 11.99 7.08
N ILE A 84 6.36 13.00 6.89
CA ILE A 84 5.51 13.15 5.70
C ILE A 84 6.31 13.19 4.40
N ASN A 85 7.59 13.58 4.44
CA ASN A 85 8.41 13.61 3.23
C ASN A 85 8.50 12.22 2.58
N PHE A 86 8.32 11.14 3.32
CA PHE A 86 8.31 9.79 2.73
C PHE A 86 7.09 9.54 1.85
N LEU A 87 5.94 10.17 2.15
CA LEU A 87 4.81 10.12 1.24
C LEU A 87 5.11 10.87 -0.05
N LEU A 88 5.73 12.03 0.05
CA LEU A 88 6.10 12.83 -1.11
C LEU A 88 7.11 12.10 -1.99
N GLU A 89 8.09 11.44 -1.37
CA GLU A 89 9.06 10.61 -2.08
C GLU A 89 8.37 9.42 -2.79
N ALA A 90 7.38 8.80 -2.13
CA ALA A 90 6.62 7.72 -2.74
C ALA A 90 5.82 8.21 -3.95
N LYS A 91 5.17 9.36 -3.82
CA LYS A 91 4.45 9.97 -4.96
C LYS A 91 5.38 10.17 -6.15
N GLU A 92 6.55 10.72 -5.90
CA GLU A 92 7.54 10.96 -6.95
C GLU A 92 8.02 9.66 -7.57
N PHE A 93 8.30 8.65 -6.74
CA PHE A 93 8.70 7.33 -7.21
C PHE A 93 7.67 6.72 -8.17
N PHE A 94 6.40 6.72 -7.79
CA PHE A 94 5.35 6.15 -8.63
C PHE A 94 5.12 6.96 -9.89
N SER A 95 5.15 8.29 -9.80
CA SER A 95 5.02 9.17 -10.95
C SER A 95 6.14 8.92 -11.96
N LYS A 96 7.36 8.80 -11.49
CA LYS A 96 8.55 8.53 -12.31
C LYS A 96 8.44 7.19 -13.04
N ASN A 97 7.75 6.24 -12.44
CA ASN A 97 7.55 4.90 -13.01
C ASN A 97 6.23 4.75 -13.75
N ASN A 98 5.58 5.86 -14.12
CA ASN A 98 4.31 5.88 -14.84
C ASN A 98 3.23 5.06 -14.15
N TYR A 99 3.16 5.18 -12.83
CA TYR A 99 2.26 4.42 -11.98
C TYR A 99 1.35 5.39 -11.22
N ASN A 100 0.10 5.51 -11.65
CA ASN A 100 -0.86 6.40 -11.00
C ASN A 100 -1.33 5.79 -9.68
N ILE A 101 -1.15 6.56 -8.61
CA ILE A 101 -1.64 6.17 -7.28
C ILE A 101 -2.50 7.28 -6.69
N ASN A 102 -3.33 6.93 -5.72
CA ASN A 102 -4.06 7.90 -4.93
C ASN A 102 -3.28 8.21 -3.66
N THR A 103 -3.29 9.47 -3.24
CA THR A 103 -2.66 9.88 -1.99
C THR A 103 -3.56 10.82 -1.23
N LYS A 104 -3.40 10.86 0.10
CA LYS A 104 -4.13 11.77 0.96
C LYS A 104 -3.26 12.16 2.15
N ILE A 105 -3.28 13.44 2.49
CA ILE A 105 -2.59 13.97 3.67
C ILE A 105 -3.63 14.34 4.71
N PHE A 106 -3.43 13.89 5.94
CA PHE A 106 -4.26 14.24 7.08
C PHE A 106 -3.58 15.37 7.84
N PHE A 107 -4.14 16.57 7.79
CA PHE A 107 -3.56 17.73 8.44
C PHE A 107 -3.75 17.67 9.96
N GLY A 108 -2.69 18.00 10.70
CA GLY A 108 -2.69 17.94 12.15
C GLY A 108 -2.64 16.52 12.73
N CYS A 109 -2.42 15.53 11.89
CA CYS A 109 -2.42 14.13 12.29
C CYS A 109 -1.00 13.59 12.47
N GLU A 110 -0.78 12.89 13.57
CA GLU A 110 0.49 12.26 13.88
C GLU A 110 0.56 10.83 13.28
N HIS A 111 1.34 9.95 13.92
CA HIS A 111 1.54 8.57 13.43
C HIS A 111 0.36 7.69 13.85
N ARG A 112 -0.76 7.84 13.15
CA ARG A 112 -1.99 7.08 13.41
C ARG A 112 -2.92 7.15 12.21
N ILE A 113 -3.96 6.31 12.23
CA ILE A 113 -5.03 6.34 11.23
C ILE A 113 -6.22 7.09 11.82
N PRO A 114 -6.53 8.31 11.32
CA PRO A 114 -7.71 9.02 11.80
C PRO A 114 -8.98 8.42 11.22
N THR A 115 -10.14 8.78 11.80
CA THR A 115 -11.43 8.30 11.31
C THR A 115 -11.64 8.60 9.83
N GLU A 116 -11.22 9.77 9.38
CA GLU A 116 -11.25 10.15 7.96
C GLU A 116 -10.49 9.15 7.09
N GLY A 117 -9.35 8.66 7.60
CA GLY A 117 -8.54 7.68 6.89
C GLY A 117 -9.22 6.34 6.75
N LEU A 118 -9.95 5.92 7.78
CA LEU A 118 -10.73 4.67 7.73
C LEU A 118 -11.85 4.80 6.70
N SER A 119 -12.55 5.94 6.68
CA SER A 119 -13.63 6.19 5.71
C SER A 119 -13.11 6.21 4.28
N SER A 120 -12.01 6.92 4.04
CA SER A 120 -11.40 6.97 2.71
C SER A 120 -10.92 5.60 2.25
N GLY A 121 -10.35 4.81 3.16
CA GLY A 121 -9.92 3.44 2.86
C GLY A 121 -11.10 2.56 2.49
N LEU A 122 -12.19 2.64 3.24
CA LEU A 122 -13.38 1.84 2.97
C LEU A 122 -13.98 2.17 1.60
N GLU A 123 -14.06 3.44 1.25
CA GLU A 123 -14.54 3.87 -0.06
C GLU A 123 -13.66 3.31 -1.19
N PHE A 124 -12.35 3.34 -1.00
CA PHE A 124 -11.41 2.81 -1.96
C PHE A 124 -11.60 1.29 -2.14
N LEU A 125 -11.79 0.56 -1.05
CA LEU A 125 -12.05 -0.88 -1.11
C LEU A 125 -13.34 -1.18 -1.85
N LYS A 126 -14.41 -0.42 -1.59
CA LYS A 126 -15.70 -0.59 -2.27
C LYS A 126 -15.56 -0.35 -3.76
N LYS A 127 -14.80 0.65 -4.16
CA LYS A 127 -14.60 1.01 -5.56
C LYS A 127 -13.81 -0.06 -6.32
N ASN A 128 -12.82 -0.68 -5.70
CA ASN A 128 -11.89 -1.57 -6.38
C ASN A 128 -12.19 -3.06 -6.17
N LEU A 129 -12.68 -3.43 -5.00
CA LEU A 129 -12.82 -4.84 -4.62
C LEU A 129 -14.24 -5.38 -4.85
N TYR A 130 -15.24 -4.52 -4.80
CA TYR A 130 -16.65 -4.91 -4.94
C TYR A 130 -17.23 -4.58 -6.30
#